data_2587e782da9c45149d3a03256e063f34
#
_entry.id   2587e782da9c45149d3a03256e063f34
#
_cell.length_a   1.000
_cell.length_b   1.000
_cell.length_c   1.000
_cell.angle_alpha   90.00
_cell.angle_beta   90.00
_cell.angle_gamma   90.00
#
_symmetry.space_group_name_H-M   'P 1'
#
loop_
_entity.id
_entity.type
_entity.pdbx_description
1 polymer ?
#
loop_
_entity_poly.entity_id
_entity_poly.type
_entity_poly.pdbx_seq_one_letter_code
_entity_poly.pdbx_strand_id
1 'polypeptide(L)'
;IYAPKWFTKDYPPFEIDGELWSRRGDFENISSIVRDKNPSDDWKRIKHYIFEIPFAKGNLFQRLQKVKPYLNDHLKLIKQI
;
A
#
# COMPACT_ATOMS: atom_id res chain seq x y z
N ILE A 1 10.51 5.17 -5.81
CA ILE A 1 9.70 5.43 -4.62
C ILE A 1 10.58 5.32 -3.38
N TYR A 2 10.54 6.33 -2.54
CA TYR A 2 11.35 6.41 -1.34
C TYR A 2 10.45 6.47 -0.10
N ALA A 3 9.86 5.34 0.28
CA ALA A 3 8.99 5.29 1.45
C ALA A 3 9.81 5.36 2.75
N PRO A 4 9.29 6.03 3.78
CA PRO A 4 9.95 5.99 5.09
C PRO A 4 9.87 4.59 5.70
N LYS A 5 10.84 4.27 6.55
CA LYS A 5 10.91 2.93 7.15
C LYS A 5 9.65 2.58 7.96
N TRP A 6 9.08 3.55 8.65
CA TRP A 6 7.87 3.29 9.45
C TRP A 6 6.67 2.91 8.59
N PHE A 7 6.64 3.31 7.31
CA PHE A 7 5.56 2.98 6.40
C PHE A 7 5.62 1.51 5.98
N THR A 8 6.82 0.97 5.78
CA THR A 8 7.02 -0.37 5.24
C THR A 8 7.47 -1.41 6.27
N LYS A 9 7.74 -1.02 7.52
CA LYS A 9 8.34 -1.91 8.51
C LYS A 9 7.50 -3.16 8.79
N ASP A 10 6.20 -3.06 8.71
CA ASP A 10 5.27 -4.16 9.01
C ASP A 10 4.68 -4.80 7.74
N TYR A 11 5.29 -4.53 6.59
CA TYR A 11 4.86 -5.14 5.34
C TYR A 11 5.06 -6.65 5.36
N PRO A 12 4.21 -7.40 4.64
CA PRO A 12 4.38 -8.86 4.57
C PRO A 12 5.68 -9.23 3.86
N PRO A 13 6.23 -10.43 4.15
CA PRO A 13 7.48 -10.90 3.53
C PRO A 13 7.29 -11.44 2.10
N PHE A 14 6.14 -11.20 1.50
CA PHE A 14 5.83 -11.63 0.13
C PHE A 14 5.41 -10.42 -0.70
N GLU A 15 5.43 -10.61 -2.02
CA GLU A 15 5.10 -9.52 -2.94
C GLU A 15 3.62 -9.19 -2.92
N ILE A 16 3.32 -7.90 -2.96
CA ILE A 16 1.95 -7.40 -3.01
C ILE A 16 1.86 -6.36 -4.12
N ASP A 17 0.71 -6.32 -4.79
CA ASP A 17 0.39 -5.30 -5.79
C ASP A 17 -0.75 -4.44 -5.28
N GLY A 18 -0.61 -3.14 -5.46
CA GLY A 18 -1.62 -2.22 -5.02
C GLY A 18 -1.39 -0.82 -5.56
N GLU A 19 -2.11 0.12 -4.98
CA GLU A 19 -2.10 1.51 -5.41
C GLU A 19 -1.94 2.42 -4.20
N LEU A 20 -1.09 3.42 -4.33
CA LEU A 20 -0.95 4.46 -3.31
C LEU A 20 -2.03 5.52 -3.55
N TRP A 21 -2.72 5.90 -2.48
CA TRP A 21 -3.85 6.81 -2.59
C TRP A 21 -3.99 7.62 -1.30
N SER A 22 -4.43 8.86 -1.40
CA SER A 22 -4.74 9.68 -0.24
C SER A 22 -6.20 10.15 -0.30
N ARG A 23 -6.57 10.82 -1.40
CA ARG A 23 -7.93 11.32 -1.62
C ARG A 23 -8.14 11.54 -3.11
N ARG A 24 -9.40 11.75 -3.49
CA ARG A 24 -9.75 12.01 -4.89
C ARG A 24 -9.00 13.25 -5.40
N GLY A 25 -8.43 13.13 -6.59
CA GLY A 25 -7.78 14.25 -7.26
C GLY A 25 -6.40 14.61 -6.73
N ASP A 26 -5.81 13.79 -5.85
CA ASP A 26 -4.54 14.10 -5.19
C ASP A 26 -3.33 13.46 -5.89
N PHE A 27 -3.46 13.02 -7.12
CA PHE A 27 -2.44 12.27 -7.84
C PHE A 27 -1.11 13.02 -7.93
N GLU A 28 -1.13 14.31 -8.23
CA GLU A 28 0.11 15.09 -8.35
C GLU A 28 0.85 15.20 -7.02
N ASN A 29 0.11 15.41 -5.93
CA ASN A 29 0.69 15.47 -4.61
C ASN A 29 1.32 14.13 -4.22
N ILE A 30 0.63 13.03 -4.48
CA ILE A 30 1.17 11.69 -4.21
C ILE A 30 2.45 11.46 -5.01
N SER A 31 2.45 11.79 -6.30
CA SER A 31 3.63 11.64 -7.14
C SER A 31 4.81 12.42 -6.60
N SER A 32 4.59 13.65 -6.14
CA SER A 32 5.64 14.47 -5.55
C SER A 32 6.19 13.85 -4.26
N ILE A 33 5.29 13.38 -3.39
CA ILE A 33 5.68 12.80 -2.10
C ILE A 33 6.53 11.54 -2.30
N VAL A 34 6.12 10.65 -3.20
CA VAL A 34 6.81 9.35 -3.38
C VAL A 34 8.14 9.47 -4.11
N ARG A 35 8.37 10.57 -4.84
CA ARG A 35 9.62 10.82 -5.55
C ARG A 35 10.66 11.49 -4.68
N ASP A 36 10.28 12.08 -3.57
CA ASP A 36 11.20 12.78 -2.68
C ASP A 36 12.14 11.78 -2.01
N LYS A 37 13.45 11.97 -2.26
CA LYS A 37 14.49 11.10 -1.68
C LYS A 37 14.55 11.20 -0.16
N ASN A 38 14.06 12.29 0.40
CA ASN A 38 13.97 12.49 1.84
C ASN A 38 12.50 12.43 2.25
N PRO A 39 11.96 11.23 2.57
CA PRO A 39 10.55 11.06 2.84
C PRO A 39 10.08 11.99 3.96
N SER A 40 8.99 12.71 3.69
CA SER A 40 8.40 13.64 4.64
C SER A 40 7.26 13.00 5.42
N ASP A 41 6.74 13.73 6.41
CA ASP A 41 5.57 13.31 7.17
C ASP A 41 4.30 13.28 6.33
N ASP A 42 4.33 13.81 5.12
CA ASP A 42 3.20 13.73 4.20
C ASP A 42 2.81 12.29 3.87
N TRP A 43 3.72 11.34 4.04
CA TRP A 43 3.44 9.92 3.92
C TRP A 43 2.33 9.44 4.87
N LYS A 44 2.07 10.16 5.95
CA LYS A 44 0.97 9.83 6.87
C LYS A 44 -0.40 9.93 6.21
N ARG A 45 -0.52 10.71 5.15
CA ARG A 45 -1.77 10.87 4.40
C ARG A 45 -1.94 9.82 3.31
N ILE A 46 -0.90 9.05 3.01
CA ILE A 46 -0.91 8.05 1.94
C ILE A 46 -1.30 6.70 2.51
N LYS A 47 -2.17 5.98 1.79
CA LYS A 47 -2.53 4.60 2.10
C LYS A 47 -2.20 3.74 0.88
N HIS A 48 -1.72 2.53 1.15
CA HIS A 48 -1.46 1.54 0.12
C HIS A 48 -2.65 0.58 0.08
N TYR A 49 -3.40 0.61 -1.01
CA TYR A 49 -4.56 -0.26 -1.21
C TYR A 49 -4.16 -1.44 -2.05
N ILE A 50 -4.13 -2.62 -1.45
CA ILE A 50 -3.71 -3.86 -2.09
C ILE A 50 -4.88 -4.45 -2.88
N PHE A 51 -4.62 -4.83 -4.13
CA PHE A 51 -5.63 -5.50 -4.96
C PHE A 51 -5.17 -6.87 -5.47
N GLU A 52 -3.92 -7.27 -5.26
CA GLU A 52 -3.42 -8.56 -5.73
C GLU A 52 -2.21 -9.02 -4.91
N ILE A 53 -2.12 -10.34 -4.72
CA ILE A 53 -0.94 -11.00 -4.15
C ILE A 53 -0.44 -11.97 -5.22
N PRO A 54 0.47 -11.53 -6.11
CA PRO A 54 0.73 -12.21 -7.39
C PRO A 54 1.28 -13.63 -7.27
N PHE A 55 2.04 -13.93 -6.24
CA PHE A 55 2.66 -15.25 -6.10
C PHE A 55 1.94 -16.17 -5.11
N ALA A 56 0.83 -15.75 -4.56
CA ALA A 56 0.04 -16.59 -3.68
C ALA A 56 -0.82 -17.57 -4.46
N LYS A 57 -1.14 -18.71 -3.86
CA LYS A 57 -1.98 -19.73 -4.46
C LYS A 57 -3.47 -19.49 -4.15
N GLY A 58 -4.34 -19.96 -5.03
CA GLY A 58 -5.77 -19.88 -4.86
C GLY A 58 -6.41 -18.77 -5.69
N ASN A 59 -7.71 -18.55 -5.47
CA ASN A 59 -8.42 -17.47 -6.15
C ASN A 59 -8.08 -16.12 -5.51
N LEU A 60 -8.57 -15.03 -6.09
CA LEU A 60 -8.24 -13.68 -5.60
C LEU A 60 -8.64 -13.49 -4.13
N PHE A 61 -9.81 -13.97 -3.73
CA PHE A 61 -10.25 -13.86 -2.34
C PHE A 61 -9.28 -14.57 -1.40
N GLN A 62 -8.88 -15.81 -1.74
CA GLN A 62 -7.93 -16.58 -0.93
C GLN A 62 -6.56 -15.90 -0.87
N ARG A 63 -6.10 -15.34 -1.99
CA ARG A 63 -4.81 -14.64 -2.01
C ARG A 63 -4.84 -13.41 -1.11
N LEU A 64 -5.90 -12.61 -1.19
CA LEU A 64 -6.01 -11.41 -0.37
C LEU A 64 -6.13 -11.71 1.13
N GLN A 65 -6.66 -12.90 1.51
CA GLN A 65 -6.72 -13.29 2.91
C GLN A 65 -5.33 -13.38 3.56
N LYS A 66 -4.30 -13.71 2.77
CA LYS A 66 -2.93 -13.88 3.30
C LYS A 66 -2.34 -12.59 3.82
N VAL A 67 -2.80 -11.44 3.35
CA VAL A 67 -2.26 -10.15 3.78
C VAL A 67 -3.01 -9.58 4.98
N LYS A 68 -4.15 -10.13 5.36
CA LYS A 68 -4.95 -9.60 6.46
C LYS A 68 -4.19 -9.40 7.77
N PRO A 69 -3.32 -10.33 8.22
CA PRO A 69 -2.57 -10.13 9.45
C PRO A 69 -1.62 -8.92 9.41
N TYR A 70 -1.30 -8.42 8.22
CA TYR A 70 -0.35 -7.33 8.02
C TYR A 70 -1.03 -5.97 7.82
N LEU A 71 -2.36 -5.92 7.76
CA LEU A 71 -3.08 -4.67 7.53
C LEU A 71 -2.95 -3.74 8.73
N ASN A 72 -2.87 -2.43 8.45
CA ASN A 72 -2.76 -1.40 9.47
C ASN A 72 -3.37 -0.09 8.95
N ASP A 73 -3.06 1.05 9.58
CA ASP A 73 -3.65 2.33 9.21
C ASP A 73 -3.29 2.80 7.80
N HIS A 74 -2.18 2.34 7.25
CA HIS A 74 -1.72 2.77 5.92
C HIS A 74 -1.56 1.63 4.92
N LEU A 75 -1.83 0.38 5.31
CA LEU A 75 -1.84 -0.77 4.43
C LEU A 75 -3.21 -1.43 4.48
N LYS A 76 -3.98 -1.31 3.41
CA LYS A 76 -5.39 -1.71 3.39
C LYS A 76 -5.70 -2.55 2.16
N LEU A 77 -6.79 -3.29 2.20
CA LEU A 77 -7.32 -3.96 1.01
C LEU A 77 -8.20 -3.00 0.22
N ILE A 78 -8.09 -3.04 -1.11
CA ILE A 78 -9.01 -2.29 -1.93
C ILE A 78 -10.42 -2.85 -1.74
N LYS A 79 -11.39 -1.95 -1.65
CA LYS A 79 -12.76 -2.36 -1.45
C LYS A 79 -13.31 -2.92 -2.75
N GLN A 80 -13.74 -4.17 -2.73
CA GLN A 80 -14.35 -4.80 -3.89
C GLN A 80 -15.86 -4.54 -3.87
N ILE A 81 -16.37 -4.14 -5.01
CA ILE A 81 -17.79 -3.86 -5.20
C ILE A 81 -18.44 -5.05 -5.88
#